data_2cd475d09e234b71c6bdcdc9de9b4267
#
_entry.id   2cd475d09e234b71c6bdcdc9de9b4267
#
_cell.length_a   1.000
_cell.length_b   1.000
_cell.length_c   1.000
_cell.angle_alpha   90.00
_cell.angle_beta   90.00
_cell.angle_gamma   90.00
#
_symmetry.space_group_name_H-M   'P 1'
#
loop_
_entity.id
_entity.type
_entity.pdbx_description
1 polymer ?
#
loop_
_entity_poly.entity_id
_entity_poly.type
_entity_poly.pdbx_seq_one_letter_code
_entity_poly.pdbx_strand_id
1 'polypeptide(L)'
;MGRKIKDFFKLNIVKGDIGLWMIYFLLCMVSIVTIYSASSQLTFKSERHWEPMVSQVGFLVVGFIIAVVLSKVPCKYFKLIPVVGLPLAFCLLVYVLVASKGVNDASRWISLFGISFQPSEIAKTMLIMAVAVVLSKLQKEEKIKTKKGTKIVVRATKGGYKKAFTIVGLLTFLICGAIAPENFSTAFMLFTVIVIMMFIGNVPVKLMMKGLTVLLVVRALFVTALLVLPVSTLQNFRRAATWKHRIEQKIGLEDVDKDSQKYKDDTRQVNMSKVAIASSNITGVGVGNSVTRDFLPHAESDFIYSIIIEETGVAGAVVVLLLFVMLLIRVGRVAQKCDRFFPAFLVVGLGLMMVMQAMVNMSVAVGLIPVTGQTLPLISHGGTSIILTSFNFGLILSVSRYAEGVVDKKGKAAKKIIEDEDTLLETDEIYSNVGMA
;
A
#
# COMPACT_ATOMS: atom_id res chain seq x y z
N MET A 1 -30.92 -4.70 18.41
CA MET A 1 -29.63 -4.13 17.97
C MET A 1 -29.29 -4.53 16.52
N GLY A 2 -29.47 -5.80 16.11
CA GLY A 2 -29.14 -6.26 14.75
C GLY A 2 -29.94 -5.66 13.58
N ARG A 3 -31.18 -5.19 13.77
CA ARG A 3 -31.98 -4.49 12.72
C ARG A 3 -31.44 -3.08 12.43
N LYS A 4 -31.08 -2.29 13.44
CA LYS A 4 -30.50 -0.94 13.25
C LYS A 4 -29.14 -0.98 12.55
N ILE A 5 -28.32 -2.00 12.80
CA ILE A 5 -27.05 -2.20 12.10
C ILE A 5 -27.32 -2.57 10.62
N LYS A 6 -28.29 -3.44 10.33
CA LYS A 6 -28.69 -3.78 8.96
C LYS A 6 -29.25 -2.56 8.21
N ASP A 7 -29.96 -1.67 8.89
CA ASP A 7 -30.53 -0.46 8.26
C ASP A 7 -29.50 0.63 8.05
N PHE A 8 -28.47 0.74 8.90
CA PHE A 8 -27.31 1.59 8.69
C PHE A 8 -26.49 1.13 7.47
N PHE A 9 -26.35 -0.17 7.26
CA PHE A 9 -25.73 -0.73 6.05
C PHE A 9 -26.64 -0.70 4.80
N LYS A 10 -27.96 -0.53 4.96
CA LYS A 10 -28.93 -0.29 3.87
C LYS A 10 -28.91 1.16 3.38
N LEU A 11 -28.43 2.12 4.17
CA LEU A 11 -28.12 3.44 3.67
C LEU A 11 -27.12 3.26 2.50
N ASN A 12 -27.48 3.74 1.31
CA ASN A 12 -26.73 3.67 0.03
C ASN A 12 -25.27 4.21 0.11
N ILE A 13 -24.75 4.46 1.31
CA ILE A 13 -23.42 5.01 1.62
C ILE A 13 -22.37 3.92 1.55
N VAL A 14 -22.65 2.72 2.08
CA VAL A 14 -21.71 1.59 2.19
C VAL A 14 -22.09 0.53 1.17
N LYS A 15 -21.73 0.73 -0.10
CA LYS A 15 -21.85 -0.29 -1.16
C LYS A 15 -20.49 -0.90 -1.44
N GLY A 16 -20.46 -2.18 -1.79
CA GLY A 16 -19.25 -2.96 -2.02
C GLY A 16 -19.02 -3.99 -0.92
N ASP A 17 -17.86 -4.62 -0.91
CA ASP A 17 -17.52 -5.69 0.03
C ASP A 17 -17.54 -5.17 1.49
N ILE A 18 -18.53 -5.64 2.26
CA ILE A 18 -18.71 -5.28 3.67
C ILE A 18 -17.46 -5.61 4.49
N GLY A 19 -16.73 -6.68 4.14
CA GLY A 19 -15.51 -7.05 4.83
C GLY A 19 -14.39 -6.01 4.68
N LEU A 20 -14.28 -5.35 3.52
CA LEU A 20 -13.33 -4.24 3.33
C LEU A 20 -13.70 -3.02 4.19
N TRP A 21 -14.99 -2.69 4.28
CA TRP A 21 -15.46 -1.63 5.15
C TRP A 21 -15.22 -1.95 6.63
N MET A 22 -15.47 -3.19 7.06
CA MET A 22 -15.19 -3.62 8.43
C MET A 22 -13.71 -3.50 8.78
N ILE A 23 -12.80 -3.94 7.88
CA ILE A 23 -11.36 -3.80 8.08
C ILE A 23 -10.98 -2.33 8.21
N TYR A 24 -11.50 -1.45 7.32
CA TYR A 24 -11.24 -0.02 7.39
C TYR A 24 -11.65 0.58 8.74
N PHE A 25 -12.87 0.30 9.21
CA PHE A 25 -13.36 0.79 10.49
C PHE A 25 -12.57 0.23 11.68
N LEU A 26 -12.22 -1.05 11.66
CA LEU A 26 -11.43 -1.66 12.73
C LEU A 26 -10.03 -1.05 12.80
N LEU A 27 -9.36 -0.80 11.65
CA LEU A 27 -8.08 -0.11 11.63
C LEU A 27 -8.20 1.33 12.15
N CYS A 28 -9.27 2.05 11.81
CA CYS A 28 -9.52 3.39 12.35
C CYS A 28 -9.76 3.36 13.86
N MET A 29 -10.49 2.37 14.39
CA MET A 29 -10.70 2.22 15.84
C MET A 29 -9.39 1.94 16.57
N VAL A 30 -8.58 1.01 16.06
CA VAL A 30 -7.24 0.75 16.60
C VAL A 30 -6.40 2.03 16.58
N SER A 31 -6.43 2.80 15.48
CA SER A 31 -5.73 4.06 15.35
C SER A 31 -6.06 5.07 16.47
N ILE A 32 -7.36 5.27 16.72
CA ILE A 32 -7.81 6.24 17.75
C ILE A 32 -7.31 5.83 19.14
N VAL A 33 -7.46 4.54 19.47
CA VAL A 33 -7.05 4.01 20.78
C VAL A 33 -5.53 4.12 20.97
N THR A 34 -4.75 3.71 19.96
CA THR A 34 -3.30 3.67 20.06
C THR A 34 -2.67 5.07 20.03
N ILE A 35 -3.22 6.02 19.24
CA ILE A 35 -2.70 7.39 19.23
C ILE A 35 -3.04 8.11 20.52
N TYR A 36 -4.22 7.90 21.11
CA TYR A 36 -4.53 8.44 22.42
C TYR A 36 -3.48 8.04 23.46
N SER A 37 -3.04 6.79 23.41
CA SER A 37 -2.01 6.31 24.33
C SER A 37 -0.60 6.76 23.94
N ALA A 38 -0.21 6.66 22.67
CA ALA A 38 1.16 6.94 22.23
C ALA A 38 1.53 8.43 22.19
N SER A 39 0.56 9.32 22.35
CA SER A 39 0.76 10.76 22.11
C SER A 39 1.28 11.55 23.31
N SER A 40 1.66 10.91 24.41
CA SER A 40 2.17 11.61 25.61
C SER A 40 3.39 12.48 25.32
N GLN A 41 4.32 12.05 24.46
CA GLN A 41 5.47 12.86 24.06
C GLN A 41 5.08 14.13 23.29
N LEU A 42 4.04 14.06 22.44
CA LEU A 42 3.56 15.22 21.69
C LEU A 42 2.93 16.27 22.61
N THR A 43 2.41 15.83 23.74
CA THR A 43 1.69 16.69 24.70
C THR A 43 2.58 17.24 25.81
N PHE A 44 3.79 16.73 25.97
CA PHE A 44 4.71 17.20 27.04
C PHE A 44 5.05 18.71 26.95
N LYS A 45 4.86 19.29 25.74
CA LYS A 45 5.05 20.74 25.49
C LYS A 45 3.75 21.53 25.46
N SER A 46 2.59 20.85 25.43
CA SER A 46 1.27 21.50 25.39
C SER A 46 0.44 21.07 26.58
N GLU A 47 -0.26 22.00 27.20
CA GLU A 47 -1.17 21.73 28.34
C GLU A 47 -2.41 20.89 27.94
N ARG A 48 -2.53 20.50 26.64
CA ARG A 48 -3.73 19.84 26.10
C ARG A 48 -3.42 18.40 25.64
N HIS A 49 -3.54 17.44 26.54
CA HIS A 49 -3.25 16.03 26.29
C HIS A 49 -4.12 15.36 25.19
N TRP A 50 -5.23 15.95 24.79
CA TRP A 50 -6.17 15.40 23.81
C TRP A 50 -5.99 15.94 22.39
N GLU A 51 -5.14 16.94 22.19
CA GLU A 51 -4.93 17.60 20.89
C GLU A 51 -4.45 16.65 19.77
N PRO A 52 -3.48 15.74 19.98
CA PRO A 52 -3.07 14.79 18.94
C PRO A 52 -4.18 13.80 18.56
N MET A 53 -4.99 13.37 19.55
CA MET A 53 -6.13 12.47 19.30
C MET A 53 -7.20 13.19 18.45
N VAL A 54 -7.54 14.44 18.77
CA VAL A 54 -8.52 15.22 18.00
C VAL A 54 -8.04 15.44 16.57
N SER A 55 -6.75 15.78 16.42
CA SER A 55 -6.11 15.89 15.10
C SER A 55 -6.23 14.58 14.30
N GLN A 56 -5.92 13.45 14.93
CA GLN A 56 -6.03 12.11 14.31
C GLN A 56 -7.46 11.80 13.89
N VAL A 57 -8.45 12.02 14.77
CA VAL A 57 -9.87 11.84 14.46
C VAL A 57 -10.29 12.75 13.30
N GLY A 58 -9.84 13.99 13.29
CA GLY A 58 -10.10 14.93 12.17
C GLY A 58 -9.60 14.40 10.84
N PHE A 59 -8.36 13.90 10.79
CA PHE A 59 -7.80 13.29 9.57
C PHE A 59 -8.53 11.99 9.17
N LEU A 60 -8.94 11.16 10.14
CA LEU A 60 -9.73 9.96 9.87
C LEU A 60 -11.11 10.29 9.32
N VAL A 61 -11.79 11.32 9.83
CA VAL A 61 -13.09 11.79 9.31
C VAL A 61 -12.95 12.31 7.89
N VAL A 62 -11.97 13.16 7.62
CA VAL A 62 -11.68 13.64 6.26
C VAL A 62 -11.36 12.46 5.33
N GLY A 63 -10.51 11.54 5.78
CA GLY A 63 -10.17 10.32 5.05
C GLY A 63 -11.40 9.44 4.76
N PHE A 64 -12.29 9.28 5.74
CA PHE A 64 -13.54 8.54 5.56
C PHE A 64 -14.44 9.19 4.50
N ILE A 65 -14.60 10.52 4.53
CA ILE A 65 -15.37 11.24 3.52
C ILE A 65 -14.77 11.00 2.12
N ILE A 66 -13.44 11.08 1.99
CA ILE A 66 -12.74 10.80 0.72
C ILE A 66 -12.99 9.35 0.27
N ALA A 67 -12.87 8.37 1.17
CA ALA A 67 -13.12 6.97 0.86
C ALA A 67 -14.57 6.73 0.38
N VAL A 68 -15.56 7.35 1.04
CA VAL A 68 -16.98 7.28 0.66
C VAL A 68 -17.22 7.92 -0.70
N VAL A 69 -16.67 9.10 -0.95
CA VAL A 69 -16.82 9.80 -2.24
C VAL A 69 -16.21 8.97 -3.36
N LEU A 70 -14.98 8.50 -3.20
CA LEU A 70 -14.28 7.69 -4.20
C LEU A 70 -14.97 6.34 -4.43
N SER A 71 -15.53 5.72 -3.41
CA SER A 71 -16.27 4.47 -3.57
C SER A 71 -17.48 4.60 -4.50
N LYS A 72 -18.04 5.82 -4.67
CA LYS A 72 -19.14 6.10 -5.58
C LYS A 72 -18.69 6.38 -7.02
N VAL A 73 -17.42 6.75 -7.22
CA VAL A 73 -16.87 7.06 -8.55
C VAL A 73 -16.66 5.77 -9.35
N PRO A 74 -17.18 5.68 -10.59
CA PRO A 74 -16.94 4.51 -11.43
C PRO A 74 -15.47 4.31 -11.78
N CYS A 75 -14.97 3.08 -11.66
CA CYS A 75 -13.54 2.71 -11.88
C CYS A 75 -12.98 3.16 -13.23
N LYS A 76 -13.82 3.37 -14.25
CA LYS A 76 -13.38 3.80 -15.58
C LYS A 76 -12.62 5.13 -15.57
N TYR A 77 -12.98 6.04 -14.68
CA TYR A 77 -12.35 7.36 -14.57
C TYR A 77 -10.97 7.32 -13.94
N PHE A 78 -10.68 6.30 -13.13
CA PHE A 78 -9.38 6.15 -12.48
C PHE A 78 -8.23 5.89 -13.45
N LYS A 79 -8.52 5.51 -14.71
CA LYS A 79 -7.49 5.39 -15.75
C LYS A 79 -6.87 6.72 -16.15
N LEU A 80 -7.57 7.82 -15.94
CA LEU A 80 -7.12 9.17 -16.32
C LEU A 80 -6.24 9.79 -15.24
N ILE A 81 -6.45 9.43 -13.98
CA ILE A 81 -5.72 10.01 -12.84
C ILE A 81 -4.19 9.89 -13.00
N PRO A 82 -3.61 8.71 -13.31
CA PRO A 82 -2.16 8.58 -13.40
C PRO A 82 -1.55 9.31 -14.61
N VAL A 83 -2.35 9.67 -15.61
CA VAL A 83 -1.85 10.41 -16.80
C VAL A 83 -1.34 11.80 -16.41
N VAL A 84 -2.04 12.47 -15.50
CA VAL A 84 -1.66 13.78 -14.97
C VAL A 84 -0.92 13.63 -13.64
N GLY A 85 -1.40 12.73 -12.79
CA GLY A 85 -0.87 12.54 -11.44
C GLY A 85 0.56 12.02 -11.38
N LEU A 86 0.97 11.15 -12.32
CA LEU A 86 2.32 10.59 -12.31
C LEU A 86 3.40 11.63 -12.71
N PRO A 87 3.25 12.40 -13.81
CA PRO A 87 4.17 13.50 -14.10
C PRO A 87 4.24 14.53 -12.97
N LEU A 88 3.10 14.92 -12.41
CA LEU A 88 3.05 15.85 -11.28
C LEU A 88 3.82 15.30 -10.07
N ALA A 89 3.58 14.04 -9.70
CA ALA A 89 4.30 13.38 -8.60
C ALA A 89 5.81 13.31 -8.87
N PHE A 90 6.22 13.04 -10.12
CA PHE A 90 7.61 13.05 -10.51
C PHE A 90 8.25 14.44 -10.38
N CYS A 91 7.57 15.50 -10.84
CA CYS A 91 8.03 16.87 -10.66
C CYS A 91 8.18 17.24 -9.18
N LEU A 92 7.22 16.83 -8.31
CA LEU A 92 7.31 17.05 -6.87
C LEU A 92 8.49 16.30 -6.23
N LEU A 93 8.75 15.05 -6.66
CA LEU A 93 9.93 14.31 -6.21
C LEU A 93 11.22 14.99 -6.61
N VAL A 94 11.34 15.42 -7.88
CA VAL A 94 12.53 16.15 -8.36
C VAL A 94 12.69 17.48 -7.62
N TYR A 95 11.59 18.20 -7.38
CA TYR A 95 11.61 19.44 -6.59
C TYR A 95 12.21 19.20 -5.20
N VAL A 96 11.75 18.16 -4.49
CA VAL A 96 12.31 17.81 -3.17
C VAL A 96 13.79 17.45 -3.26
N LEU A 97 14.19 16.70 -4.29
CA LEU A 97 15.60 16.34 -4.51
C LEU A 97 16.50 17.56 -4.71
N VAL A 98 16.02 18.60 -5.40
CA VAL A 98 16.79 19.80 -5.72
C VAL A 98 16.68 20.86 -4.63
N ALA A 99 15.47 21.09 -4.11
CA ALA A 99 15.18 22.16 -3.16
C ALA A 99 15.61 21.84 -1.71
N SER A 100 15.87 20.57 -1.39
CA SER A 100 16.26 20.16 -0.03
C SER A 100 17.68 20.68 0.30
N LYS A 101 17.75 21.91 0.85
CA LYS A 101 18.96 22.53 1.37
C LYS A 101 19.26 22.16 2.83
N GLY A 102 18.49 21.26 3.44
CA GLY A 102 18.53 20.98 4.88
C GLY A 102 19.55 19.91 5.28
N VAL A 103 20.31 20.22 6.28
CA VAL A 103 20.97 19.31 7.21
C VAL A 103 19.85 18.72 8.06
N ASN A 104 19.75 17.40 8.14
CA ASN A 104 18.73 16.62 8.86
C ASN A 104 17.42 16.29 8.10
N ASP A 105 16.89 15.11 8.35
CA ASP A 105 15.74 14.37 7.83
C ASP A 105 14.45 15.13 7.38
N ALA A 106 14.40 16.45 7.54
CA ALA A 106 13.29 17.30 7.12
C ALA A 106 13.09 17.41 5.59
N SER A 107 14.01 16.86 4.80
CA SER A 107 14.01 17.00 3.34
C SER A 107 12.97 16.14 2.60
N ARG A 108 12.21 15.30 3.30
CA ARG A 108 11.21 14.38 2.70
C ARG A 108 9.82 14.99 2.62
N TRP A 109 9.58 16.09 3.34
CA TRP A 109 8.26 16.70 3.49
C TRP A 109 8.20 18.04 2.78
N ILE A 110 7.11 18.28 2.10
CA ILE A 110 6.76 19.59 1.55
C ILE A 110 5.65 20.18 2.40
N SER A 111 5.85 21.38 2.94
CA SER A 111 4.79 22.15 3.60
C SER A 111 4.15 23.09 2.59
N LEU A 112 2.87 22.89 2.29
CA LEU A 112 2.09 23.78 1.44
C LEU A 112 0.84 24.23 2.22
N PHE A 113 0.65 25.52 2.38
CA PHE A 113 -0.49 26.10 3.15
C PHE A 113 -0.65 25.53 4.57
N GLY A 114 0.47 25.23 5.26
CA GLY A 114 0.44 24.68 6.62
C GLY A 114 0.20 23.16 6.70
N ILE A 115 0.00 22.48 5.59
CA ILE A 115 -0.15 21.03 5.51
C ILE A 115 1.15 20.43 4.99
N SER A 116 1.80 19.58 5.79
CA SER A 116 2.99 18.84 5.37
C SER A 116 2.59 17.52 4.72
N PHE A 117 3.06 17.27 3.51
CA PHE A 117 2.84 16.01 2.81
C PHE A 117 4.14 15.45 2.22
N GLN A 118 4.20 14.15 2.08
CA GLN A 118 5.34 13.44 1.51
C GLN A 118 5.04 13.07 0.05
N PRO A 119 5.77 13.65 -0.95
CA PRO A 119 5.53 13.38 -2.37
C PRO A 119 5.66 11.92 -2.77
N SER A 120 6.50 11.14 -2.09
CA SER A 120 6.66 9.71 -2.36
C SER A 120 5.38 8.90 -2.09
N GLU A 121 4.53 9.32 -1.16
CA GLU A 121 3.24 8.67 -0.88
C GLU A 121 2.29 8.81 -2.08
N ILE A 122 2.23 10.00 -2.68
CA ILE A 122 1.44 10.26 -3.89
C ILE A 122 2.03 9.47 -5.06
N ALA A 123 3.35 9.50 -5.23
CA ALA A 123 4.03 8.82 -6.32
C ALA A 123 3.83 7.30 -6.32
N LYS A 124 3.79 6.67 -5.13
CA LYS A 124 3.49 5.23 -4.99
C LYS A 124 2.13 4.89 -5.59
N THR A 125 1.09 5.63 -5.19
CA THR A 125 -0.27 5.41 -5.67
C THR A 125 -0.38 5.65 -7.17
N MET A 126 0.19 6.75 -7.67
CA MET A 126 0.15 7.11 -9.10
C MET A 126 0.89 6.09 -9.96
N LEU A 127 2.04 5.58 -9.51
CA LEU A 127 2.78 4.54 -10.24
C LEU A 127 1.99 3.24 -10.30
N ILE A 128 1.40 2.79 -9.21
CA ILE A 128 0.56 1.57 -9.17
C ILE A 128 -0.61 1.70 -10.14
N MET A 129 -1.29 2.85 -10.14
CA MET A 129 -2.39 3.12 -11.07
C MET A 129 -1.91 3.12 -12.53
N ALA A 130 -0.77 3.73 -12.83
CA ALA A 130 -0.17 3.74 -14.18
C ALA A 130 0.19 2.32 -14.65
N VAL A 131 0.82 1.53 -13.78
CA VAL A 131 1.18 0.13 -14.07
C VAL A 131 -0.07 -0.70 -14.31
N ALA A 132 -1.14 -0.53 -13.51
CA ALA A 132 -2.42 -1.20 -13.73
C ALA A 132 -3.03 -0.85 -15.10
N VAL A 133 -2.93 0.41 -15.54
CA VAL A 133 -3.37 0.84 -16.88
C VAL A 133 -2.54 0.16 -17.98
N VAL A 134 -1.22 0.18 -17.84
CA VAL A 134 -0.31 -0.42 -18.86
C VAL A 134 -0.55 -1.92 -18.96
N LEU A 135 -0.55 -2.65 -17.84
CA LEU A 135 -0.76 -4.09 -17.82
C LEU A 135 -2.15 -4.47 -18.38
N SER A 136 -3.19 -3.69 -18.07
CA SER A 136 -4.54 -3.97 -18.56
C SER A 136 -4.71 -3.80 -20.07
N LYS A 137 -3.96 -2.90 -20.70
CA LYS A 137 -4.00 -2.67 -22.16
C LYS A 137 -3.36 -3.81 -22.95
N LEU A 138 -2.53 -4.60 -22.33
CA LEU A 138 -1.71 -5.62 -22.98
C LEU A 138 -2.27 -7.02 -22.87
N GLN A 139 -3.28 -7.21 -22.03
CA GLN A 139 -3.97 -8.47 -21.89
C GLN A 139 -5.21 -8.50 -22.80
N LYS A 140 -5.29 -9.55 -23.60
CA LYS A 140 -6.48 -9.90 -24.40
C LYS A 140 -7.00 -11.25 -23.96
N GLU A 141 -8.30 -11.37 -23.85
CA GLU A 141 -8.97 -12.65 -23.69
C GLU A 141 -8.96 -13.38 -25.02
N GLU A 142 -8.37 -14.55 -25.08
CA GLU A 142 -8.40 -15.43 -26.23
C GLU A 142 -9.28 -16.65 -25.88
N LYS A 143 -10.38 -16.82 -26.60
CA LYS A 143 -11.25 -17.97 -26.43
C LYS A 143 -10.64 -19.15 -27.19
N ILE A 144 -10.06 -20.11 -26.47
CA ILE A 144 -9.54 -21.35 -27.09
C ILE A 144 -10.61 -22.45 -26.98
N LYS A 145 -11.09 -22.90 -28.11
CA LYS A 145 -11.96 -24.11 -28.18
C LYS A 145 -11.10 -25.33 -27.88
N THR A 146 -11.41 -26.02 -26.81
CA THR A 146 -10.79 -27.29 -26.43
C THR A 146 -11.84 -28.41 -26.58
N LYS A 147 -11.43 -29.67 -26.80
CA LYS A 147 -12.34 -30.83 -26.90
C LYS A 147 -13.34 -30.98 -25.73
N LYS A 148 -13.10 -30.35 -24.60
CA LYS A 148 -13.96 -30.32 -23.40
C LYS A 148 -14.75 -29.01 -23.20
N GLY A 149 -14.83 -28.13 -24.23
CA GLY A 149 -15.55 -26.85 -24.15
C GLY A 149 -14.66 -25.64 -24.46
N THR A 150 -15.25 -24.45 -24.44
CA THR A 150 -14.52 -23.19 -24.68
C THR A 150 -13.81 -22.75 -23.42
N LYS A 151 -12.48 -22.75 -23.41
CA LYS A 151 -11.66 -22.26 -22.32
C LYS A 151 -11.19 -20.84 -22.65
N ILE A 152 -11.50 -19.89 -21.78
CA ILE A 152 -10.98 -18.52 -21.90
C ILE A 152 -9.54 -18.53 -21.34
N VAL A 153 -8.58 -18.30 -22.19
CA VAL A 153 -7.18 -18.17 -21.78
C VAL A 153 -6.76 -16.73 -21.98
N VAL A 154 -6.29 -16.11 -20.90
CA VAL A 154 -5.75 -14.76 -20.95
C VAL A 154 -4.34 -14.84 -21.53
N ARG A 155 -4.14 -14.26 -22.70
CA ARG A 155 -2.82 -14.15 -23.32
C ARG A 155 -2.47 -12.69 -23.54
N ALA A 156 -1.22 -12.35 -23.24
CA ALA A 156 -0.69 -11.08 -23.69
C ALA A 156 -0.59 -11.05 -25.22
N THR A 157 -0.92 -9.92 -25.82
CA THR A 157 -0.80 -9.70 -27.26
C THR A 157 0.64 -10.05 -27.72
N LYS A 158 0.84 -10.79 -28.83
CA LYS A 158 2.18 -11.12 -29.37
C LYS A 158 3.06 -9.86 -29.41
N GLY A 159 4.20 -9.88 -28.69
CA GLY A 159 5.09 -8.73 -28.54
C GLY A 159 4.64 -7.66 -27.53
N GLY A 160 3.40 -7.63 -27.09
CA GLY A 160 2.86 -6.65 -26.14
C GLY A 160 3.55 -6.71 -24.78
N TYR A 161 3.93 -7.92 -24.31
CA TYR A 161 4.64 -8.09 -23.05
C TYR A 161 6.03 -7.41 -23.01
N LYS A 162 6.77 -7.38 -24.13
CA LYS A 162 8.05 -6.65 -24.20
C LYS A 162 7.83 -5.16 -24.05
N LYS A 163 6.86 -4.61 -24.80
CA LYS A 163 6.48 -3.19 -24.72
C LYS A 163 5.99 -2.81 -23.33
N ALA A 164 5.17 -3.68 -22.70
CA ALA A 164 4.74 -3.49 -21.33
C ALA A 164 5.91 -3.44 -20.36
N PHE A 165 6.76 -4.44 -20.43
CA PHE A 165 7.93 -4.55 -19.57
C PHE A 165 8.81 -3.30 -19.70
N THR A 166 9.05 -2.83 -20.92
CA THR A 166 9.86 -1.62 -21.14
C THR A 166 9.19 -0.38 -20.54
N ILE A 167 7.88 -0.18 -20.78
CA ILE A 167 7.17 1.00 -20.26
C ILE A 167 7.10 0.94 -18.73
N VAL A 168 6.67 -0.19 -18.16
CA VAL A 168 6.58 -0.35 -16.70
C VAL A 168 7.95 -0.23 -16.06
N GLY A 169 8.98 -0.86 -16.65
CA GLY A 169 10.35 -0.78 -16.18
C GLY A 169 10.89 0.66 -16.17
N LEU A 170 10.64 1.42 -17.25
CA LEU A 170 11.05 2.83 -17.35
C LEU A 170 10.34 3.69 -16.29
N LEU A 171 9.01 3.57 -16.16
CA LEU A 171 8.26 4.33 -15.15
C LEU A 171 8.71 3.98 -13.74
N THR A 172 8.92 2.69 -13.46
CA THR A 172 9.41 2.23 -12.16
C THR A 172 10.81 2.74 -11.88
N PHE A 173 11.71 2.69 -12.87
CA PHE A 173 13.06 3.21 -12.73
C PHE A 173 13.08 4.71 -12.44
N LEU A 174 12.28 5.51 -13.14
CA LEU A 174 12.19 6.96 -12.92
C LEU A 174 11.66 7.29 -11.52
N ILE A 175 10.55 6.67 -11.10
CA ILE A 175 9.92 6.98 -9.81
C ILE A 175 10.72 6.40 -8.66
N CYS A 176 11.10 5.12 -8.71
CA CYS A 176 11.91 4.50 -7.65
C CYS A 176 13.30 5.13 -7.58
N GLY A 177 13.88 5.52 -8.71
CA GLY A 177 15.15 6.25 -8.77
C GLY A 177 15.08 7.63 -8.11
N ALA A 178 13.94 8.33 -8.25
CA ALA A 178 13.73 9.61 -7.58
C ALA A 178 13.43 9.43 -6.06
N ILE A 179 12.80 8.34 -5.64
CA ILE A 179 12.51 8.07 -4.22
C ILE A 179 13.74 7.51 -3.48
N ALA A 180 14.55 6.67 -4.14
CA ALA A 180 15.64 5.91 -3.50
C ALA A 180 16.67 6.76 -2.74
N PRO A 181 17.05 7.97 -3.19
CA PRO A 181 17.98 8.85 -2.48
C PRO A 181 17.46 9.29 -1.10
N GLU A 182 16.16 9.40 -0.95
CA GLU A 182 15.51 9.87 0.28
C GLU A 182 15.07 8.72 1.16
N ASN A 183 14.47 7.69 0.57
CA ASN A 183 13.99 6.52 1.27
C ASN A 183 14.13 5.25 0.40
N PHE A 184 15.27 4.60 0.54
CA PHE A 184 15.58 3.36 -0.18
C PHE A 184 14.56 2.25 0.10
N SER A 185 14.09 2.15 1.35
CA SER A 185 13.12 1.12 1.74
C SER A 185 11.78 1.29 1.03
N THR A 186 11.30 2.53 0.90
CA THR A 186 10.08 2.84 0.13
C THR A 186 10.24 2.48 -1.34
N ALA A 187 11.37 2.86 -1.95
CA ALA A 187 11.65 2.54 -3.34
C ALA A 187 11.74 1.03 -3.58
N PHE A 188 12.41 0.30 -2.69
CA PHE A 188 12.54 -1.16 -2.77
C PHE A 188 11.19 -1.87 -2.60
N MET A 189 10.37 -1.44 -1.63
CA MET A 189 9.04 -1.97 -1.40
C MET A 189 8.13 -1.74 -2.62
N LEU A 190 8.12 -0.51 -3.16
CA LEU A 190 7.35 -0.17 -4.35
C LEU A 190 7.80 -1.00 -5.56
N PHE A 191 9.11 -1.14 -5.78
CA PHE A 191 9.67 -2.00 -6.81
C PHE A 191 9.19 -3.44 -6.67
N THR A 192 9.21 -4.00 -5.46
CA THR A 192 8.72 -5.36 -5.17
C THR A 192 7.25 -5.52 -5.53
N VAL A 193 6.39 -4.56 -5.15
CA VAL A 193 4.97 -4.58 -5.52
C VAL A 193 4.79 -4.56 -7.04
N ILE A 194 5.55 -3.73 -7.77
CA ILE A 194 5.47 -3.66 -9.24
C ILE A 194 5.91 -4.98 -9.88
N VAL A 195 6.97 -5.62 -9.37
CA VAL A 195 7.43 -6.94 -9.84
C VAL A 195 6.33 -7.98 -9.64
N ILE A 196 5.68 -8.00 -8.47
CA ILE A 196 4.54 -8.90 -8.21
C ILE A 196 3.38 -8.60 -9.17
N MET A 197 3.05 -7.33 -9.41
CA MET A 197 2.01 -6.95 -10.37
C MET A 197 2.34 -7.41 -11.79
N MET A 198 3.61 -7.29 -12.23
CA MET A 198 4.05 -7.80 -13.54
C MET A 198 3.93 -9.33 -13.62
N PHE A 199 4.27 -10.04 -12.53
CA PHE A 199 4.12 -11.49 -12.46
C PHE A 199 2.66 -11.90 -12.58
N ILE A 200 1.75 -11.28 -11.82
CA ILE A 200 0.30 -11.50 -11.94
C ILE A 200 -0.20 -11.11 -13.33
N GLY A 201 0.42 -10.09 -13.95
CA GLY A 201 0.15 -9.64 -15.32
C GLY A 201 0.68 -10.57 -16.42
N ASN A 202 1.13 -11.79 -16.09
CA ASN A 202 1.66 -12.79 -17.04
C ASN A 202 2.84 -12.26 -17.89
N VAL A 203 3.63 -11.34 -17.36
CA VAL A 203 4.90 -10.96 -17.97
C VAL A 203 5.88 -12.14 -17.83
N PRO A 204 6.53 -12.60 -18.91
CA PRO A 204 7.41 -13.76 -18.86
C PRO A 204 8.53 -13.61 -17.81
N VAL A 205 8.66 -14.56 -16.90
CA VAL A 205 9.67 -14.56 -15.83
C VAL A 205 11.08 -14.40 -16.40
N LYS A 206 11.37 -15.01 -17.55
CA LYS A 206 12.67 -14.86 -18.24
C LYS A 206 13.00 -13.38 -18.55
N LEU A 207 12.00 -12.59 -18.91
CA LEU A 207 12.17 -11.15 -19.19
C LEU A 207 12.35 -10.36 -17.89
N MET A 208 11.61 -10.70 -16.85
CA MET A 208 11.73 -10.09 -15.53
C MET A 208 13.11 -10.36 -14.93
N MET A 209 13.62 -11.60 -15.04
CA MET A 209 14.99 -11.95 -14.59
C MET A 209 16.07 -11.19 -15.37
N LYS A 210 15.92 -11.05 -16.71
CA LYS A 210 16.84 -10.21 -17.48
C LYS A 210 16.84 -8.75 -17.00
N GLY A 211 15.65 -8.19 -16.74
CA GLY A 211 15.55 -6.83 -16.20
C GLY A 211 16.19 -6.69 -14.82
N LEU A 212 15.98 -7.66 -13.95
CA LEU A 212 16.61 -7.71 -12.63
C LEU A 212 18.13 -7.80 -12.73
N THR A 213 18.65 -8.64 -13.64
CA THR A 213 20.10 -8.76 -13.90
C THR A 213 20.69 -7.42 -14.38
N VAL A 214 20.02 -6.75 -15.34
CA VAL A 214 20.44 -5.43 -15.81
C VAL A 214 20.45 -4.42 -14.66
N LEU A 215 19.42 -4.40 -13.82
CA LEU A 215 19.34 -3.52 -12.65
C LEU A 215 20.49 -3.78 -11.66
N LEU A 216 20.79 -5.05 -11.39
CA LEU A 216 21.90 -5.45 -10.51
C LEU A 216 23.26 -5.04 -11.08
N VAL A 217 23.46 -5.22 -12.39
CA VAL A 217 24.71 -4.79 -13.07
C VAL A 217 24.85 -3.26 -13.02
N VAL A 218 23.80 -2.51 -13.36
CA VAL A 218 23.80 -1.03 -13.27
C VAL A 218 24.07 -0.58 -11.82
N ARG A 219 23.46 -1.22 -10.85
CA ARG A 219 23.72 -0.94 -9.43
C ARG A 219 25.17 -1.25 -9.04
N ALA A 220 25.69 -2.40 -9.46
CA ALA A 220 27.09 -2.76 -9.19
C ALA A 220 28.07 -1.75 -9.81
N LEU A 221 27.85 -1.37 -11.06
CA LEU A 221 28.65 -0.33 -11.74
C LEU A 221 28.56 1.02 -11.02
N PHE A 222 27.35 1.41 -10.58
CA PHE A 222 27.15 2.65 -9.83
C PHE A 222 27.88 2.64 -8.48
N VAL A 223 27.79 1.53 -7.72
CA VAL A 223 28.51 1.36 -6.45
C VAL A 223 30.00 1.38 -6.68
N THR A 224 30.51 0.65 -7.69
CA THR A 224 31.93 0.65 -8.04
C THR A 224 32.41 2.05 -8.42
N ALA A 225 31.63 2.77 -9.23
CA ALA A 225 31.96 4.15 -9.60
C ALA A 225 32.04 5.07 -8.37
N LEU A 226 31.11 4.94 -7.41
CA LEU A 226 31.14 5.71 -6.17
C LEU A 226 32.37 5.39 -5.31
N LEU A 227 32.79 4.12 -5.24
CA LEU A 227 33.94 3.70 -4.47
C LEU A 227 35.26 4.17 -5.08
N VAL A 228 35.36 4.11 -6.42
CA VAL A 228 36.59 4.47 -7.14
C VAL A 228 36.78 5.99 -7.26
N LEU A 229 35.70 6.75 -7.39
CA LEU A 229 35.80 8.21 -7.56
C LEU A 229 36.29 8.88 -6.25
N PRO A 230 37.26 9.82 -6.37
CA PRO A 230 37.77 10.55 -5.20
C PRO A 230 36.68 11.47 -4.64
N VAL A 231 36.68 11.66 -3.31
CA VAL A 231 35.70 12.48 -2.58
C VAL A 231 35.67 13.93 -3.11
N SER A 232 36.81 14.46 -3.56
CA SER A 232 36.91 15.79 -4.15
C SER A 232 36.01 15.98 -5.39
N THR A 233 35.87 14.95 -6.21
CA THR A 233 35.01 14.97 -7.42
C THR A 233 33.54 14.82 -7.01
N LEU A 234 33.26 14.11 -5.91
CA LEU A 234 31.91 13.86 -5.40
C LEU A 234 31.36 15.05 -4.55
N GLN A 235 32.22 15.98 -4.12
CA GLN A 235 31.79 17.16 -3.33
C GLN A 235 30.79 18.04 -4.10
N ASN A 236 30.89 18.10 -5.43
CA ASN A 236 29.90 18.78 -6.27
C ASN A 236 28.51 18.08 -6.25
N PHE A 237 28.49 16.82 -5.87
CA PHE A 237 27.28 16.01 -5.71
C PHE A 237 27.11 15.65 -4.22
N ARG A 238 26.64 16.59 -3.41
CA ARG A 238 26.54 16.44 -1.92
C ARG A 238 25.99 15.10 -1.44
N ARG A 239 25.03 14.51 -2.17
CA ARG A 239 24.45 13.22 -1.82
C ARG A 239 25.32 12.02 -2.21
N ALA A 240 26.14 12.15 -3.26
CA ALA A 240 27.04 11.07 -3.67
C ALA A 240 28.12 10.81 -2.62
N ALA A 241 28.66 11.85 -1.99
CA ALA A 241 29.59 11.74 -0.86
C ALA A 241 28.97 11.01 0.32
N THR A 242 27.73 11.38 0.70
CA THR A 242 26.99 10.69 1.78
C THR A 242 26.70 9.21 1.45
N TRP A 243 26.42 8.89 0.19
CA TRP A 243 26.20 7.51 -0.22
C TRP A 243 27.47 6.70 -0.23
N LYS A 244 28.60 7.29 -0.68
CA LYS A 244 29.92 6.66 -0.60
C LYS A 244 30.24 6.26 0.83
N HIS A 245 30.16 7.20 1.76
CA HIS A 245 30.40 6.96 3.19
C HIS A 245 29.50 5.85 3.77
N ARG A 246 28.18 5.86 3.46
CA ARG A 246 27.26 4.78 3.90
C ARG A 246 27.57 3.41 3.31
N ILE A 247 28.11 3.35 2.08
CA ILE A 247 28.50 2.11 1.42
C ILE A 247 29.80 1.60 2.04
N GLU A 248 30.79 2.50 2.25
CA GLU A 248 32.07 2.18 2.88
C GLU A 248 31.87 1.63 4.29
N GLN A 249 31.00 2.24 5.09
CA GLN A 249 30.61 1.73 6.41
C GLN A 249 29.95 0.34 6.33
N LYS A 250 29.04 0.10 5.37
CA LYS A 250 28.38 -1.21 5.23
C LYS A 250 29.30 -2.33 4.76
N ILE A 251 30.31 -2.01 3.99
CA ILE A 251 31.29 -2.99 3.46
C ILE A 251 32.44 -3.19 4.46
N GLY A 252 32.49 -2.41 5.54
CA GLY A 252 33.54 -2.50 6.56
C GLY A 252 34.87 -1.88 6.09
N LEU A 253 34.86 -1.01 5.07
CA LEU A 253 36.01 -0.24 4.60
C LEU A 253 36.29 0.98 5.50
N GLU A 254 35.28 1.47 6.19
CA GLU A 254 35.37 2.48 7.23
C GLU A 254 34.73 1.96 8.51
N ASP A 255 35.34 2.23 9.66
CA ASP A 255 34.73 1.93 10.94
C ASP A 255 33.40 2.67 11.06
N VAL A 256 32.37 1.93 11.47
CA VAL A 256 31.08 2.55 11.79
C VAL A 256 31.34 3.52 12.92
N ASP A 257 31.15 4.82 12.63
CA ASP A 257 31.21 5.85 13.66
C ASP A 257 30.05 5.63 14.64
N LYS A 258 30.31 4.74 15.63
CA LYS A 258 29.36 4.43 16.71
C LYS A 258 29.07 5.64 17.60
N ASP A 259 29.89 6.67 17.49
CA ASP A 259 29.74 7.92 18.21
C ASP A 259 28.86 8.92 17.46
N SER A 260 28.54 8.69 16.19
CA SER A 260 27.60 9.54 15.48
C SER A 260 26.23 9.56 16.16
N GLN A 261 25.68 10.75 16.35
CA GLN A 261 24.39 10.96 17.01
C GLN A 261 23.29 10.12 16.36
N LYS A 262 23.31 10.02 15.03
CA LYS A 262 22.34 9.23 14.28
C LYS A 262 22.41 7.72 14.58
N TYR A 263 23.62 7.14 14.69
CA TYR A 263 23.80 5.74 15.06
C TYR A 263 23.29 5.47 16.48
N LYS A 264 23.58 6.38 17.39
CA LYS A 264 23.10 6.30 18.79
C LYS A 264 21.57 6.39 18.84
N ASP A 265 20.97 7.29 18.06
CA ASP A 265 19.52 7.48 18.02
C ASP A 265 18.80 6.27 17.38
N ASP A 266 19.28 5.78 16.22
CA ASP A 266 18.72 4.59 15.57
C ASP A 266 18.83 3.34 16.46
N THR A 267 19.99 3.15 17.14
CA THR A 267 20.21 2.05 18.06
C THR A 267 19.31 2.15 19.29
N ARG A 268 19.15 3.38 19.84
CA ARG A 268 18.26 3.65 20.98
C ARG A 268 16.81 3.33 20.63
N GLN A 269 16.33 3.74 19.45
CA GLN A 269 14.96 3.47 18.99
C GLN A 269 14.68 1.96 18.93
N VAL A 270 15.58 1.19 18.28
CA VAL A 270 15.43 -0.27 18.17
C VAL A 270 15.49 -0.94 19.54
N ASN A 271 16.39 -0.51 20.42
CA ASN A 271 16.50 -1.09 21.76
C ASN A 271 15.26 -0.79 22.61
N MET A 272 14.74 0.45 22.58
CA MET A 272 13.51 0.80 23.29
C MET A 272 12.30 0.04 22.74
N SER A 273 12.21 -0.13 21.42
CA SER A 273 11.18 -0.97 20.80
C SER A 273 11.25 -2.43 21.31
N LYS A 274 12.43 -3.00 21.44
CA LYS A 274 12.62 -4.35 22.02
C LYS A 274 12.24 -4.40 23.50
N VAL A 275 12.55 -3.34 24.27
CA VAL A 275 12.13 -3.24 25.68
C VAL A 275 10.61 -3.22 25.78
N ALA A 276 9.91 -2.42 24.94
CA ALA A 276 8.44 -2.39 24.86
C ALA A 276 7.85 -3.78 24.62
N ILE A 277 8.44 -4.53 23.68
CA ILE A 277 7.98 -5.89 23.37
C ILE A 277 8.29 -6.85 24.53
N ALA A 278 9.46 -6.75 25.14
CA ALA A 278 9.86 -7.64 26.24
C ALA A 278 9.01 -7.42 27.49
N SER A 279 8.54 -6.18 27.74
CA SER A 279 7.66 -5.85 28.88
C SER A 279 6.21 -6.30 28.70
N SER A 280 5.79 -6.65 27.49
CA SER A 280 4.38 -6.77 27.10
C SER A 280 3.65 -8.01 27.63
N ASN A 281 4.29 -9.11 27.93
CA ASN A 281 3.61 -10.37 28.21
C ASN A 281 2.54 -10.76 27.12
N ILE A 282 1.67 -11.72 27.43
CA ILE A 282 0.61 -12.16 26.47
C ILE A 282 -0.51 -11.13 26.38
N THR A 283 -0.90 -10.53 27.50
CA THR A 283 -2.07 -9.63 27.63
C THR A 283 -1.70 -8.15 27.60
N GLY A 284 -0.42 -7.81 27.62
CA GLY A 284 0.08 -6.44 27.70
C GLY A 284 -0.04 -5.82 29.10
N VAL A 285 0.45 -4.60 29.23
CA VAL A 285 0.39 -3.80 30.46
C VAL A 285 -0.92 -3.04 30.61
N GLY A 286 -1.81 -3.12 29.62
CA GLY A 286 -3.06 -2.38 29.54
C GLY A 286 -2.94 -1.10 28.70
N VAL A 287 -4.04 -0.75 28.02
CA VAL A 287 -4.10 0.46 27.17
C VAL A 287 -3.87 1.72 28.02
N GLY A 288 -2.98 2.59 27.57
CA GLY A 288 -2.61 3.82 28.29
C GLY A 288 -1.48 3.65 29.31
N ASN A 289 -1.02 2.44 29.59
CA ASN A 289 0.00 2.16 30.59
C ASN A 289 1.38 1.87 30.02
N SER A 290 1.61 2.16 28.73
CA SER A 290 2.95 2.03 28.13
C SER A 290 3.92 3.00 28.83
N VAL A 291 5.03 2.46 29.33
CA VAL A 291 6.13 3.24 29.91
C VAL A 291 7.12 3.62 28.81
N THR A 292 7.30 2.74 27.84
CA THR A 292 8.31 2.89 26.79
C THR A 292 7.96 4.03 25.82
N ARG A 293 6.67 4.40 25.69
CA ARG A 293 6.22 5.49 24.82
C ARG A 293 6.91 6.82 25.12
N ASP A 294 7.25 7.09 26.38
CA ASP A 294 7.85 8.35 26.80
C ASP A 294 9.34 8.44 26.46
N PHE A 295 9.97 7.32 26.18
CA PHE A 295 11.40 7.20 25.88
C PHE A 295 11.69 6.83 24.42
N LEU A 296 10.67 6.40 23.66
CA LEU A 296 10.79 5.94 22.28
C LEU A 296 10.53 7.10 21.32
N PRO A 297 11.56 7.65 20.63
CA PRO A 297 11.35 8.68 19.62
C PRO A 297 10.45 8.17 18.49
N HIS A 298 9.51 8.98 18.04
CA HIS A 298 8.54 8.63 16.99
C HIS A 298 7.68 7.40 17.32
N ALA A 299 7.37 7.20 18.61
CA ALA A 299 6.51 6.10 19.08
C ALA A 299 5.14 6.11 18.36
N GLU A 300 4.59 7.30 18.13
CA GLU A 300 3.29 7.51 17.49
C GLU A 300 3.28 7.28 15.98
N SER A 301 4.44 7.24 15.33
CA SER A 301 4.54 7.08 13.86
C SER A 301 5.17 5.76 13.44
N ASP A 302 6.48 5.63 13.56
CA ASP A 302 7.24 4.52 12.99
C ASP A 302 7.24 3.29 13.88
N PHE A 303 7.11 3.47 15.20
CA PHE A 303 7.15 2.41 16.20
C PHE A 303 5.82 2.17 16.91
N ILE A 304 4.71 2.65 16.34
CA ILE A 304 3.39 2.49 16.94
C ILE A 304 3.03 1.01 17.21
N TYR A 305 3.53 0.08 16.37
CA TYR A 305 3.29 -1.34 16.55
C TYR A 305 3.95 -1.89 17.83
N SER A 306 5.11 -1.36 18.24
CA SER A 306 5.75 -1.73 19.51
C SER A 306 4.90 -1.30 20.71
N ILE A 307 4.28 -0.12 20.63
CA ILE A 307 3.38 0.36 21.67
C ILE A 307 2.11 -0.48 21.73
N ILE A 308 1.56 -0.87 20.57
CA ILE A 308 0.43 -1.81 20.52
C ILE A 308 0.80 -3.12 21.22
N ILE A 309 1.99 -3.66 20.97
CA ILE A 309 2.45 -4.89 21.62
C ILE A 309 2.60 -4.69 23.13
N GLU A 310 3.24 -3.60 23.57
CA GLU A 310 3.42 -3.31 25.00
C GLU A 310 2.08 -3.24 25.74
N GLU A 311 1.10 -2.53 25.17
CA GLU A 311 -0.19 -2.28 25.82
C GLU A 311 -1.18 -3.44 25.75
N THR A 312 -1.27 -4.08 24.59
CA THR A 312 -2.28 -5.13 24.32
C THR A 312 -1.70 -6.54 24.24
N GLY A 313 -0.40 -6.64 24.43
CA GLY A 313 0.33 -7.90 24.38
C GLY A 313 0.43 -8.48 22.97
N VAL A 314 0.89 -9.73 22.92
CA VAL A 314 0.98 -10.49 21.66
C VAL A 314 -0.41 -10.66 21.02
N ALA A 315 -1.47 -10.70 21.81
CA ALA A 315 -2.84 -10.85 21.31
C ALA A 315 -3.24 -9.66 20.41
N GLY A 316 -2.99 -8.42 20.85
CA GLY A 316 -3.28 -7.23 20.04
C GLY A 316 -2.40 -7.15 18.79
N ALA A 317 -1.13 -7.52 18.90
CA ALA A 317 -0.23 -7.61 17.76
C ALA A 317 -0.77 -8.56 16.68
N VAL A 318 -1.20 -9.75 17.08
CA VAL A 318 -1.79 -10.75 16.17
C VAL A 318 -3.08 -10.23 15.54
N VAL A 319 -3.93 -9.54 16.29
CA VAL A 319 -5.17 -8.95 15.74
C VAL A 319 -4.85 -7.94 14.63
N VAL A 320 -3.90 -7.03 14.86
CA VAL A 320 -3.51 -6.04 13.84
C VAL A 320 -2.90 -6.74 12.61
N LEU A 321 -2.02 -7.71 12.80
CA LEU A 321 -1.45 -8.52 11.71
C LEU A 321 -2.57 -9.20 10.90
N LEU A 322 -3.52 -9.85 11.57
CA LEU A 322 -4.64 -10.53 10.92
C LEU A 322 -5.54 -9.56 10.14
N LEU A 323 -5.74 -8.32 10.59
CA LEU A 323 -6.48 -7.32 9.82
C LEU A 323 -5.82 -7.03 8.46
N PHE A 324 -4.49 -6.91 8.41
CA PHE A 324 -3.78 -6.71 7.14
C PHE A 324 -3.76 -7.98 6.27
N VAL A 325 -3.64 -9.18 6.87
CA VAL A 325 -3.77 -10.45 6.14
C VAL A 325 -5.18 -10.59 5.55
N MET A 326 -6.22 -10.29 6.33
CA MET A 326 -7.60 -10.28 5.86
C MET A 326 -7.82 -9.25 4.75
N LEU A 327 -7.19 -8.06 4.82
CA LEU A 327 -7.22 -7.08 3.74
C LEU A 327 -6.68 -7.70 2.44
N LEU A 328 -5.53 -8.38 2.50
CA LEU A 328 -4.93 -9.03 1.33
C LEU A 328 -5.86 -10.09 0.72
N ILE A 329 -6.44 -10.94 1.57
CA ILE A 329 -7.39 -12.00 1.14
C ILE A 329 -8.63 -11.37 0.49
N ARG A 330 -9.19 -10.30 1.08
CA ARG A 330 -10.37 -9.62 0.52
C ARG A 330 -10.07 -8.95 -0.81
N VAL A 331 -8.94 -8.26 -0.91
CA VAL A 331 -8.44 -7.67 -2.16
C VAL A 331 -8.30 -8.74 -3.26
N GLY A 332 -7.71 -9.89 -2.94
CA GLY A 332 -7.60 -11.01 -3.87
C GLY A 332 -8.96 -11.55 -4.34
N ARG A 333 -9.92 -11.69 -3.42
CA ARG A 333 -11.29 -12.11 -3.77
C ARG A 333 -12.03 -11.08 -4.65
N VAL A 334 -11.86 -9.79 -4.38
CA VAL A 334 -12.44 -8.72 -5.20
C VAL A 334 -11.83 -8.74 -6.60
N ALA A 335 -10.50 -8.90 -6.71
CA ALA A 335 -9.82 -8.99 -8.00
C ALA A 335 -10.33 -10.14 -8.87
N GLN A 336 -10.58 -11.31 -8.27
CA GLN A 336 -11.12 -12.48 -8.97
C GLN A 336 -12.56 -12.30 -9.49
N LYS A 337 -13.36 -11.44 -8.83
CA LYS A 337 -14.72 -11.12 -9.25
C LYS A 337 -14.78 -10.10 -10.40
N CYS A 338 -13.69 -9.40 -10.68
CA CYS A 338 -13.64 -8.40 -11.75
C CYS A 338 -13.64 -9.10 -13.13
N ASP A 339 -14.48 -8.62 -14.06
CA ASP A 339 -14.50 -9.04 -15.46
C ASP A 339 -13.50 -8.28 -16.34
N ARG A 340 -12.89 -7.20 -15.83
CA ARG A 340 -11.92 -6.37 -16.55
C ARG A 340 -10.58 -6.35 -15.83
N PHE A 341 -9.51 -6.33 -16.59
CA PHE A 341 -8.13 -6.36 -16.06
C PHE A 341 -7.73 -5.13 -15.27
N PHE A 342 -8.14 -3.92 -15.71
CA PHE A 342 -7.72 -2.69 -15.03
C PHE A 342 -8.20 -2.63 -13.56
N PRO A 343 -9.48 -2.83 -13.23
CA PRO A 343 -9.92 -2.85 -11.84
C PRO A 343 -9.22 -3.96 -11.03
N ALA A 344 -9.01 -5.13 -11.64
CA ALA A 344 -8.33 -6.24 -10.97
C ALA A 344 -6.88 -5.89 -10.61
N PHE A 345 -6.09 -5.33 -11.54
CA PHE A 345 -4.73 -4.92 -11.25
C PHE A 345 -4.66 -3.74 -10.28
N LEU A 346 -5.61 -2.80 -10.39
CA LEU A 346 -5.67 -1.65 -9.50
C LEU A 346 -5.87 -2.09 -8.05
N VAL A 347 -6.86 -2.93 -7.78
CA VAL A 347 -7.17 -3.37 -6.42
C VAL A 347 -6.04 -4.22 -5.83
N VAL A 348 -5.43 -5.11 -6.64
CA VAL A 348 -4.29 -5.93 -6.19
C VAL A 348 -3.07 -5.06 -5.90
N GLY A 349 -2.73 -4.13 -6.78
CA GLY A 349 -1.57 -3.25 -6.60
C GLY A 349 -1.67 -2.39 -5.35
N LEU A 350 -2.83 -1.74 -5.15
CA LEU A 350 -3.06 -0.90 -3.97
C LEU A 350 -3.10 -1.72 -2.68
N GLY A 351 -3.77 -2.88 -2.69
CA GLY A 351 -3.83 -3.76 -1.53
C GLY A 351 -2.47 -4.33 -1.16
N LEU A 352 -1.70 -4.83 -2.13
CA LEU A 352 -0.32 -5.28 -1.91
C LEU A 352 0.56 -4.18 -1.33
N MET A 353 0.45 -2.95 -1.86
CA MET A 353 1.24 -1.82 -1.36
C MET A 353 0.96 -1.54 0.11
N MET A 354 -0.31 -1.50 0.51
CA MET A 354 -0.70 -1.24 1.89
C MET A 354 -0.24 -2.36 2.83
N VAL A 355 -0.44 -3.62 2.43
CA VAL A 355 -0.03 -4.78 3.23
C VAL A 355 1.49 -4.86 3.33
N MET A 356 2.24 -4.65 2.25
CA MET A 356 3.70 -4.62 2.29
C MET A 356 4.23 -3.50 3.18
N GLN A 357 3.62 -2.32 3.13
CA GLN A 357 3.98 -1.21 4.02
C GLN A 357 3.75 -1.57 5.49
N ALA A 358 2.62 -2.21 5.81
CA ALA A 358 2.34 -2.69 7.16
C ALA A 358 3.35 -3.76 7.61
N MET A 359 3.65 -4.75 6.75
CA MET A 359 4.63 -5.80 7.07
C MET A 359 6.03 -5.21 7.33
N VAL A 360 6.45 -4.23 6.52
CA VAL A 360 7.73 -3.55 6.72
C VAL A 360 7.75 -2.80 8.05
N ASN A 361 6.72 -2.03 8.40
CA ASN A 361 6.62 -1.33 9.68
C ASN A 361 6.66 -2.32 10.86
N MET A 362 5.84 -3.37 10.84
CA MET A 362 5.83 -4.40 11.88
C MET A 362 7.20 -5.10 12.02
N SER A 363 7.87 -5.39 10.90
CA SER A 363 9.20 -6.01 10.90
C SER A 363 10.28 -5.10 11.49
N VAL A 364 10.18 -3.78 11.27
CA VAL A 364 11.05 -2.78 11.92
C VAL A 364 10.79 -2.77 13.42
N ALA A 365 9.53 -2.70 13.82
CA ALA A 365 9.13 -2.64 15.22
C ALA A 365 9.64 -3.84 16.04
N VAL A 366 9.59 -5.06 15.47
CA VAL A 366 10.12 -6.27 16.12
C VAL A 366 11.62 -6.46 15.91
N GLY A 367 12.30 -5.55 15.22
CA GLY A 367 13.77 -5.57 15.04
C GLY A 367 14.28 -6.58 14.01
N LEU A 368 13.42 -7.09 13.10
CA LEU A 368 13.80 -8.00 12.01
C LEU A 368 14.55 -7.27 10.88
N ILE A 369 14.22 -6.02 10.65
CA ILE A 369 14.83 -5.16 9.61
C ILE A 369 15.22 -3.82 10.23
N PRO A 370 16.23 -3.12 9.65
CA PRO A 370 16.64 -1.80 10.15
C PRO A 370 15.52 -0.77 10.03
N VAL A 371 15.64 0.32 10.80
CA VAL A 371 14.67 1.44 10.79
C VAL A 371 14.51 2.01 9.39
N THR A 372 13.25 2.14 8.94
CA THR A 372 12.92 2.54 7.58
C THR A 372 12.15 3.85 7.47
N GLY A 373 11.56 4.33 8.57
CA GLY A 373 10.70 5.51 8.56
C GLY A 373 9.40 5.28 7.76
N GLN A 374 8.82 4.08 7.84
CA GLN A 374 7.54 3.74 7.21
C GLN A 374 6.45 3.72 8.27
N THR A 375 5.37 4.44 8.01
CA THR A 375 4.19 4.46 8.89
C THR A 375 3.33 3.22 8.71
N LEU A 376 2.65 2.78 9.76
CA LEU A 376 1.64 1.72 9.70
C LEU A 376 0.33 2.28 9.10
N PRO A 377 -0.14 1.78 7.95
CA PRO A 377 -1.28 2.36 7.23
C PRO A 377 -2.54 2.51 8.09
N LEU A 378 -3.14 3.68 8.10
CA LEU A 378 -4.29 4.12 8.92
C LEU A 378 -4.06 4.20 10.42
N ILE A 379 -3.10 3.47 10.98
CA ILE A 379 -2.89 3.38 12.44
C ILE A 379 -1.93 4.45 12.93
N SER A 380 -0.76 4.61 12.28
CA SER A 380 0.25 5.59 12.68
C SER A 380 -0.27 7.03 12.63
N HIS A 381 0.25 7.87 13.51
CA HIS A 381 0.07 9.31 13.42
C HIS A 381 0.77 9.86 12.17
N GLY A 382 0.02 10.55 11.32
CA GLY A 382 0.58 11.09 10.08
C GLY A 382 -0.52 11.68 9.20
N GLY A 383 -0.91 12.94 9.45
CA GLY A 383 -2.07 13.58 8.85
C GLY A 383 -2.31 13.27 7.37
N THR A 384 -1.35 13.58 6.52
CA THR A 384 -1.48 13.34 5.06
C THR A 384 -1.35 11.87 4.67
N SER A 385 -0.62 11.06 5.44
CA SER A 385 -0.52 9.60 5.20
C SER A 385 -1.88 8.92 5.40
N ILE A 386 -2.66 9.34 6.41
CA ILE A 386 -4.02 8.84 6.66
C ILE A 386 -4.94 9.18 5.48
N ILE A 387 -4.88 10.42 5.00
CA ILE A 387 -5.68 10.89 3.86
C ILE A 387 -5.37 10.06 2.62
N LEU A 388 -4.09 9.86 2.31
CA LEU A 388 -3.66 9.08 1.13
C LEU A 388 -3.97 7.60 1.27
N THR A 389 -3.85 7.03 2.46
CA THR A 389 -4.25 5.65 2.72
C THR A 389 -5.76 5.49 2.57
N SER A 390 -6.55 6.44 3.07
CA SER A 390 -8.01 6.46 2.90
C SER A 390 -8.41 6.66 1.44
N PHE A 391 -7.65 7.46 0.67
CA PHE A 391 -7.80 7.58 -0.77
C PHE A 391 -7.60 6.21 -1.45
N ASN A 392 -6.55 5.48 -1.10
CA ASN A 392 -6.29 4.13 -1.62
C ASN A 392 -7.42 3.15 -1.25
N PHE A 393 -7.92 3.20 0.00
CA PHE A 393 -9.10 2.42 0.40
C PHE A 393 -10.34 2.79 -0.41
N GLY A 394 -10.56 4.07 -0.68
CA GLY A 394 -11.67 4.54 -1.52
C GLY A 394 -11.62 3.98 -2.94
N LEU A 395 -10.42 3.90 -3.53
CA LEU A 395 -10.22 3.25 -4.83
C LEU A 395 -10.52 1.74 -4.76
N ILE A 396 -10.03 1.05 -3.73
CA ILE A 396 -10.30 -0.38 -3.49
C ILE A 396 -11.81 -0.63 -3.34
N LEU A 397 -12.51 0.20 -2.57
CA LEU A 397 -13.95 0.11 -2.34
C LEU A 397 -14.75 0.37 -3.62
N SER A 398 -14.32 1.31 -4.46
CA SER A 398 -14.94 1.54 -5.78
C SER A 398 -14.81 0.30 -6.68
N VAL A 399 -13.64 -0.34 -6.71
CA VAL A 399 -13.43 -1.59 -7.46
C VAL A 399 -14.29 -2.71 -6.87
N SER A 400 -14.39 -2.81 -5.55
CA SER A 400 -15.23 -3.80 -4.88
C SER A 400 -16.70 -3.66 -5.28
N ARG A 401 -17.22 -2.43 -5.28
CA ARG A 401 -18.58 -2.15 -5.75
C ARG A 401 -18.80 -2.51 -7.22
N TYR A 402 -17.81 -2.24 -8.08
CA TYR A 402 -17.83 -2.65 -9.47
C TYR A 402 -17.90 -4.18 -9.59
N ALA A 403 -17.09 -4.92 -8.83
CA ALA A 403 -17.03 -6.38 -8.84
C ALA A 403 -18.36 -7.01 -8.40
N GLU A 404 -19.03 -6.47 -7.37
CA GLU A 404 -20.36 -6.93 -6.95
C GLU A 404 -21.41 -6.69 -8.03
N GLY A 405 -21.43 -5.54 -8.68
CA GLY A 405 -22.33 -5.26 -9.78
C GLY A 405 -22.16 -6.20 -11.00
N VAL A 406 -20.95 -6.73 -11.20
CA VAL A 406 -20.67 -7.75 -12.21
C VAL A 406 -21.27 -9.11 -11.80
N VAL A 407 -21.12 -9.50 -10.53
CA VAL A 407 -21.67 -10.76 -9.99
C VAL A 407 -23.20 -10.73 -10.07
N ASP A 408 -23.83 -9.62 -9.66
CA ASP A 408 -25.30 -9.47 -9.72
C ASP A 408 -25.83 -9.60 -11.15
N LYS A 409 -25.17 -8.97 -12.13
CA LYS A 409 -25.58 -9.09 -13.55
C LYS A 409 -25.47 -10.52 -14.07
N LYS A 410 -24.38 -11.23 -13.74
CA LYS A 410 -24.19 -12.65 -14.12
C LYS A 410 -25.25 -13.54 -13.46
N GLY A 411 -25.55 -13.31 -12.18
CA GLY A 411 -26.60 -14.05 -11.46
C GLY A 411 -27.97 -13.84 -12.07
N LYS A 412 -28.36 -12.61 -12.43
CA LYS A 412 -29.64 -12.31 -13.09
C LYS A 412 -29.72 -12.94 -14.50
N ALA A 413 -28.61 -12.92 -15.25
CA ALA A 413 -28.56 -13.54 -16.56
C ALA A 413 -28.69 -15.06 -16.49
N ALA A 414 -28.00 -15.70 -15.53
CA ALA A 414 -28.13 -17.13 -15.30
C ALA A 414 -29.56 -17.54 -14.89
N LYS A 415 -30.18 -16.77 -13.99
CA LYS A 415 -31.56 -17.02 -13.54
C LYS A 415 -32.54 -16.91 -14.72
N LYS A 416 -32.38 -15.91 -15.59
CA LYS A 416 -33.22 -15.77 -16.79
C LYS A 416 -33.07 -16.95 -17.75
N ILE A 417 -31.87 -17.49 -17.95
CA ILE A 417 -31.64 -18.68 -18.79
C ILE A 417 -32.40 -19.89 -18.21
N ILE A 418 -32.34 -20.11 -16.88
CA ILE A 418 -33.05 -21.20 -16.21
C ILE A 418 -34.57 -21.02 -16.37
N GLU A 419 -35.09 -19.81 -16.12
CA GLU A 419 -36.51 -19.48 -16.30
C GLU A 419 -36.97 -19.72 -17.78
N ASP A 420 -36.13 -19.36 -18.77
CA ASP A 420 -36.40 -19.61 -20.19
C ASP A 420 -36.35 -21.11 -20.51
N GLU A 421 -35.43 -21.91 -19.93
CA GLU A 421 -35.37 -23.38 -20.08
C GLU A 421 -36.58 -24.08 -19.43
N ASP A 422 -36.95 -23.68 -18.19
CA ASP A 422 -38.14 -24.23 -17.51
C ASP A 422 -39.43 -23.97 -18.30
N THR A 423 -39.55 -22.76 -18.87
CA THR A 423 -40.71 -22.41 -19.72
C THR A 423 -40.76 -23.23 -21.01
N LEU A 424 -39.59 -23.57 -21.59
CA LEU A 424 -39.52 -24.45 -22.78
C LEU A 424 -39.92 -25.90 -22.43
N LEU A 425 -39.48 -26.42 -21.29
CA LEU A 425 -39.85 -27.75 -20.82
C LEU A 425 -41.36 -27.87 -20.53
N GLU A 426 -41.96 -26.85 -19.87
CA GLU A 426 -43.41 -26.81 -19.66
C GLU A 426 -44.20 -26.79 -20.99
N THR A 427 -43.73 -26.01 -21.98
CA THR A 427 -44.37 -26.00 -23.32
C THR A 427 -44.25 -27.32 -24.02
N ASP A 428 -43.10 -28.03 -23.99
CA ASP A 428 -42.91 -29.37 -24.57
C ASP A 428 -43.78 -30.41 -23.90
N GLU A 429 -43.96 -30.36 -22.56
CA GLU A 429 -44.91 -31.24 -21.85
C GLU A 429 -46.36 -30.99 -22.28
N ILE A 430 -46.76 -29.73 -22.48
CA ILE A 430 -48.12 -29.39 -22.96
C ILE A 430 -48.35 -29.93 -24.37
N TYR A 431 -47.38 -29.78 -25.28
CA TYR A 431 -47.47 -30.32 -26.65
C TYR A 431 -47.46 -31.83 -26.68
N SER A 432 -46.73 -32.53 -25.83
CA SER A 432 -46.72 -33.97 -25.74
C SER A 432 -48.07 -34.54 -25.23
N ASN A 433 -48.70 -33.82 -24.28
CA ASN A 433 -50.01 -34.21 -23.73
C ASN A 433 -51.19 -33.91 -24.67
N VAL A 434 -51.09 -32.90 -25.53
CA VAL A 434 -52.10 -32.56 -26.53
C VAL A 434 -52.02 -33.48 -27.77
N GLY A 435 -50.86 -34.04 -28.07
CA GLY A 435 -50.66 -34.97 -29.19
C GLY A 435 -51.12 -36.41 -28.95
N MET A 436 -51.56 -36.76 -27.72
CA MET A 436 -52.12 -38.06 -27.34
C MET A 436 -53.66 -38.07 -27.18
N ALA A 437 -54.35 -36.97 -27.50
CA ALA A 437 -55.79 -36.87 -27.61
C ALA A 437 -56.22 -36.79 -29.08
#